data_79291c49a63946f0b021fdb243f77f6c
#
_entry.id   79291c49a63946f0b021fdb243f77f6c
#
_cell.length_a   1.000
_cell.length_b   1.000
_cell.length_c   1.000
_cell.angle_alpha   90.00
_cell.angle_beta   90.00
_cell.angle_gamma   90.00
#
_symmetry.space_group_name_H-M   'P 1'
#
loop_
_entity.id
_entity.type
_entity.pdbx_description
1 polymer ?
#
loop_
_entity_poly.entity_id
_entity_poly.type
_entity_poly.pdbx_seq_one_letter_code
_entity_poly.pdbx_strand_id
1 'polypeptide(L)'
;FTFLFGDLHPHMMGMVVSGLLLSLSFAYLSSCKHGSKRNALGLAIGIGLLSGIAGMTNTWDYPTSLLILFVTFLLGSLVHTGGSANEGGRNKALLLGVAGVAILSSAVTSSGNILVYILGTAGLLGAVSAFCRPAIRHRILQLVCHLSIAALSHTVLLWPYLRDTQNFNVGIHRAQWTSPLDDFLSHWGVFLGIAFIFFGVISLEQRREHRKYSITVHVLPEIFRRNRLVKFSMPAFCIGGLVLCLLEVSTAFAITIFGVFCSLILAEYECRRTEPNVGKLFTIIMFLFGFAVIGGPEIITINNDVARMNTVFKFWLQGWLFLAIGSAFAVHHIWDFIKETQTSKKKTSVFRTSPQVVWRFFVL
;
A
#
# COMPACT_ATOMS: atom_id res chain seq x y z
N PHE A 1 -13.95 -17.33 -13.08
CA PHE A 1 -15.34 -17.74 -12.81
C PHE A 1 -16.30 -16.68 -13.34
N THR A 2 -16.32 -15.47 -12.80
CA THR A 2 -17.21 -14.36 -13.14
C THR A 2 -17.17 -14.02 -14.65
N PHE A 3 -15.98 -13.91 -15.23
CA PHE A 3 -15.82 -13.64 -16.67
C PHE A 3 -16.24 -14.81 -17.55
N LEU A 4 -16.02 -16.05 -17.08
CA LEU A 4 -16.36 -17.23 -17.84
C LEU A 4 -17.89 -17.44 -17.96
N PHE A 5 -18.62 -17.12 -16.89
CA PHE A 5 -20.08 -17.29 -16.84
C PHE A 5 -20.87 -16.02 -17.15
N GLY A 6 -20.19 -14.89 -17.42
CA GLY A 6 -20.86 -13.61 -17.71
C GLY A 6 -21.69 -13.06 -16.56
N ASP A 7 -21.43 -13.50 -15.32
CA ASP A 7 -22.16 -13.08 -14.13
C ASP A 7 -21.68 -11.71 -13.64
N LEU A 8 -22.56 -10.73 -13.60
CA LEU A 8 -22.31 -9.40 -13.02
C LEU A 8 -22.26 -9.47 -11.48
N HIS A 9 -21.34 -10.24 -10.97
CA HIS A 9 -21.15 -10.37 -9.54
C HIS A 9 -20.73 -9.03 -8.90
N PRO A 10 -21.19 -8.67 -7.69
CA PRO A 10 -20.81 -7.43 -6.99
C PRO A 10 -19.30 -7.18 -6.95
N HIS A 11 -18.48 -8.22 -6.83
CA HIS A 11 -17.02 -8.11 -6.85
C HIS A 11 -16.47 -7.59 -8.19
N MET A 12 -17.10 -7.91 -9.32
CA MET A 12 -16.68 -7.38 -10.60
C MET A 12 -16.99 -5.90 -10.75
N MET A 13 -18.17 -5.46 -10.26
CA MET A 13 -18.51 -4.05 -10.20
C MET A 13 -17.59 -3.30 -9.21
N GLY A 14 -17.27 -3.91 -8.07
CA GLY A 14 -16.34 -3.40 -7.08
C GLY A 14 -14.93 -3.16 -7.63
N MET A 15 -14.45 -3.99 -8.58
CA MET A 15 -13.15 -3.77 -9.23
C MET A 15 -13.09 -2.45 -10.00
N VAL A 16 -14.15 -2.08 -10.72
CA VAL A 16 -14.22 -0.80 -11.45
C VAL A 16 -14.18 0.38 -10.48
N VAL A 17 -14.97 0.30 -9.40
CA VAL A 17 -14.99 1.33 -8.35
C VAL A 17 -13.62 1.45 -7.67
N SER A 18 -13.00 0.33 -7.35
CA SER A 18 -11.65 0.29 -6.76
C SER A 18 -10.59 0.85 -7.71
N GLY A 19 -10.68 0.55 -9.00
CA GLY A 19 -9.80 1.12 -10.02
C GLY A 19 -9.91 2.65 -10.12
N LEU A 20 -11.13 3.18 -10.07
CA LEU A 20 -11.38 4.63 -10.03
C LEU A 20 -10.85 5.25 -8.72
N LEU A 21 -11.09 4.60 -7.58
CA LEU A 21 -10.58 5.04 -6.28
C LEU A 21 -9.05 5.14 -6.29
N LEU A 22 -8.35 4.13 -6.83
CA LEU A 22 -6.90 4.13 -6.98
C LEU A 22 -6.41 5.22 -7.93
N SER A 23 -7.13 5.47 -9.03
CA SER A 23 -6.81 6.53 -9.97
C SER A 23 -6.92 7.92 -9.34
N LEU A 24 -7.99 8.18 -8.57
CA LEU A 24 -8.13 9.43 -7.82
C LEU A 24 -7.08 9.54 -6.70
N SER A 25 -6.72 8.43 -6.07
CA SER A 25 -5.65 8.39 -5.06
C SER A 25 -4.30 8.80 -5.65
N PHE A 26 -3.95 8.29 -6.83
CA PHE A 26 -2.73 8.70 -7.54
C PHE A 26 -2.76 10.19 -7.93
N ALA A 27 -3.88 10.67 -8.48
CA ALA A 27 -4.08 12.07 -8.82
C ALA A 27 -3.96 12.98 -7.59
N TYR A 28 -4.51 12.55 -6.44
CA TYR A 28 -4.40 13.26 -5.17
C TYR A 28 -2.93 13.38 -4.71
N LEU A 29 -2.17 12.29 -4.72
CA LEU A 29 -0.76 12.30 -4.34
C LEU A 29 0.05 13.23 -5.27
N SER A 30 -0.23 13.19 -6.57
CA SER A 30 0.39 14.09 -7.55
C SER A 30 0.04 15.55 -7.27
N SER A 31 -1.23 15.87 -6.96
CA SER A 31 -1.67 17.22 -6.62
C SER A 31 -1.02 17.74 -5.33
N CYS A 32 -0.85 16.88 -4.33
CA CYS A 32 -0.15 17.22 -3.09
C CYS A 32 1.34 17.53 -3.36
N LYS A 33 2.01 16.76 -4.22
CA LYS A 33 3.40 17.01 -4.61
C LYS A 33 3.56 18.36 -5.30
N HIS A 34 2.65 18.71 -6.20
CA HIS A 34 2.69 19.96 -6.95
C HIS A 34 2.09 21.17 -6.22
N GLY A 35 1.63 20.99 -4.97
CA GLY A 35 1.12 22.07 -4.12
C GLY A 35 -0.27 22.60 -4.53
N SER A 36 -1.04 21.90 -5.37
CA SER A 36 -2.36 22.30 -5.82
C SER A 36 -3.44 21.99 -4.78
N LYS A 37 -3.64 22.91 -3.82
CA LYS A 37 -4.60 22.74 -2.70
C LYS A 37 -6.03 22.54 -3.17
N ARG A 38 -6.48 23.32 -4.20
CA ARG A 38 -7.85 23.24 -4.72
C ARG A 38 -8.13 21.88 -5.35
N ASN A 39 -7.19 21.38 -6.16
CA ASN A 39 -7.34 20.07 -6.80
C ASN A 39 -7.32 18.96 -5.74
N ALA A 40 -6.41 19.03 -4.76
CA ALA A 40 -6.35 18.05 -3.67
C ALA A 40 -7.66 17.98 -2.87
N LEU A 41 -8.32 19.11 -2.62
CA LEU A 41 -9.60 19.17 -1.93
C LEU A 41 -10.72 18.49 -2.74
N GLY A 42 -10.85 18.83 -4.03
CA GLY A 42 -11.83 18.19 -4.91
C GLY A 42 -11.63 16.68 -5.03
N LEU A 43 -10.35 16.24 -5.11
CA LEU A 43 -10.01 14.82 -5.14
C LEU A 43 -10.32 14.13 -3.80
N ALA A 44 -10.16 14.81 -2.66
CA ALA A 44 -10.52 14.27 -1.36
C ALA A 44 -12.03 13.99 -1.26
N ILE A 45 -12.87 14.88 -1.78
CA ILE A 45 -14.32 14.67 -1.89
C ILE A 45 -14.61 13.44 -2.76
N GLY A 46 -14.02 13.37 -3.95
CA GLY A 46 -14.20 12.25 -4.88
C GLY A 46 -13.77 10.90 -4.30
N ILE A 47 -12.65 10.85 -3.59
CA ILE A 47 -12.16 9.66 -2.89
C ILE A 47 -13.16 9.22 -1.81
N GLY A 48 -13.70 10.18 -1.03
CA GLY A 48 -14.73 9.91 -0.03
C GLY A 48 -16.01 9.34 -0.64
N LEU A 49 -16.51 9.93 -1.72
CA LEU A 49 -17.70 9.45 -2.44
C LEU A 49 -17.47 8.03 -2.99
N LEU A 50 -16.33 7.77 -3.66
CA LEU A 50 -16.03 6.45 -4.22
C LEU A 50 -15.86 5.39 -3.14
N SER A 51 -15.31 5.73 -1.98
CA SER A 51 -15.24 4.77 -0.87
C SER A 51 -16.62 4.43 -0.31
N GLY A 52 -17.57 5.37 -0.32
CA GLY A 52 -18.98 5.11 -0.02
C GLY A 52 -19.65 4.22 -1.07
N ILE A 53 -19.43 4.49 -2.36
CA ILE A 53 -19.93 3.65 -3.45
C ILE A 53 -19.37 2.22 -3.34
N ALA A 54 -18.08 2.05 -3.00
CA ALA A 54 -17.48 0.74 -2.79
C ALA A 54 -18.22 -0.06 -1.72
N GLY A 55 -18.57 0.59 -0.59
CA GLY A 55 -19.34 -0.04 0.49
C GLY A 55 -20.76 -0.48 0.08
N MET A 56 -21.42 0.30 -0.78
CA MET A 56 -22.74 -0.04 -1.32
C MET A 56 -22.68 -1.12 -2.40
N THR A 57 -21.60 -1.14 -3.20
CA THR A 57 -21.43 -2.10 -4.30
C THR A 57 -21.07 -3.48 -3.77
N ASN A 58 -20.12 -3.53 -2.84
CA ASN A 58 -19.64 -4.76 -2.25
C ASN A 58 -19.09 -4.51 -0.84
N THR A 59 -19.77 -5.03 0.15
CA THR A 59 -19.37 -4.89 1.56
C THR A 59 -17.97 -5.41 1.88
N TRP A 60 -17.45 -6.36 1.08
CA TRP A 60 -16.11 -6.91 1.26
C TRP A 60 -14.99 -5.99 0.75
N ASP A 61 -15.30 -5.09 -0.19
CA ASP A 61 -14.37 -4.08 -0.66
C ASP A 61 -14.31 -2.86 0.27
N TYR A 62 -15.27 -2.76 1.19
CA TYR A 62 -15.41 -1.62 2.07
C TYR A 62 -14.20 -1.41 3.00
N PRO A 63 -13.71 -2.42 3.77
CA PRO A 63 -12.51 -2.25 4.60
C PRO A 63 -11.28 -1.84 3.78
N THR A 64 -11.13 -2.42 2.59
CA THR A 64 -10.02 -2.12 1.70
C THR A 64 -10.11 -0.70 1.15
N SER A 65 -11.31 -0.23 0.78
CA SER A 65 -11.52 1.13 0.31
C SER A 65 -11.20 2.18 1.37
N LEU A 66 -11.57 1.93 2.63
CA LEU A 66 -11.21 2.79 3.76
C LEU A 66 -9.70 2.81 4.01
N LEU A 67 -9.03 1.67 3.88
CA LEU A 67 -7.58 1.58 4.00
C LEU A 67 -6.87 2.37 2.89
N ILE A 68 -7.32 2.24 1.63
CA ILE A 68 -6.82 3.03 0.49
C ILE A 68 -6.98 4.52 0.77
N LEU A 69 -8.17 4.96 1.16
CA LEU A 69 -8.49 6.33 1.50
C LEU A 69 -7.52 6.87 2.57
N PHE A 70 -7.38 6.15 3.67
CA PHE A 70 -6.53 6.57 4.78
C PHE A 70 -5.06 6.67 4.37
N VAL A 71 -4.51 5.62 3.74
CA VAL A 71 -3.11 5.60 3.29
C VAL A 71 -2.85 6.69 2.25
N THR A 72 -3.80 6.95 1.35
CA THR A 72 -3.70 8.04 0.37
C THR A 72 -3.52 9.39 1.04
N PHE A 73 -4.34 9.73 2.03
CA PHE A 73 -4.22 11.02 2.71
C PHE A 73 -2.98 11.11 3.61
N LEU A 74 -2.62 10.01 4.26
CA LEU A 74 -1.37 9.94 5.01
C LEU A 74 -0.17 10.23 4.11
N LEU A 75 -0.06 9.55 2.99
CA LEU A 75 1.02 9.76 2.03
C LEU A 75 1.01 11.15 1.43
N GLY A 76 -0.17 11.69 1.10
CA GLY A 76 -0.32 13.06 0.62
C GLY A 76 0.23 14.09 1.60
N SER A 77 0.03 13.88 2.92
CA SER A 77 0.59 14.73 3.96
C SER A 77 2.12 14.62 4.07
N LEU A 78 2.70 13.47 3.69
CA LEU A 78 4.14 13.20 3.72
C LEU A 78 4.86 13.69 2.46
N VAL A 79 4.20 13.63 1.31
CA VAL A 79 4.77 13.99 -0.01
C VAL A 79 4.78 15.51 -0.22
N HIS A 80 3.96 16.27 0.50
CA HIS A 80 3.92 17.72 0.38
C HIS A 80 5.28 18.38 0.72
N THR A 81 5.92 19.00 -0.26
CA THR A 81 7.33 19.46 -0.20
C THR A 81 7.52 20.87 0.37
N GLY A 82 6.50 21.49 0.91
CA GLY A 82 6.55 22.87 1.42
C GLY A 82 7.19 23.04 2.81
N GLY A 83 8.49 22.82 2.96
CA GLY A 83 9.23 23.14 4.18
C GLY A 83 10.37 22.17 4.49
N SER A 84 11.48 22.64 5.03
CA SER A 84 12.63 21.86 5.51
C SER A 84 12.17 20.88 6.61
N ALA A 85 11.86 19.66 6.20
CA ALA A 85 11.29 18.68 7.12
C ALA A 85 12.41 18.04 7.94
N ASN A 86 12.45 18.38 9.23
CA ASN A 86 13.23 17.69 10.24
C ASN A 86 12.84 16.20 10.27
N GLU A 87 13.79 15.28 10.07
CA GLU A 87 13.60 13.82 9.95
C GLU A 87 12.76 13.22 11.10
N GLY A 88 12.87 13.74 12.30
CA GLY A 88 12.08 13.29 13.46
C GLY A 88 10.56 13.52 13.35
N GLY A 89 10.14 14.50 12.54
CA GLY A 89 8.72 14.81 12.35
C GLY A 89 7.99 13.86 11.41
N ARG A 90 8.67 13.38 10.37
CA ARG A 90 8.12 12.40 9.43
C ARG A 90 7.80 11.07 10.12
N ASN A 91 8.67 10.63 11.03
CA ASN A 91 8.47 9.38 11.77
C ASN A 91 7.28 9.46 12.73
N LYS A 92 7.04 10.63 13.36
CA LYS A 92 5.88 10.83 14.23
C LYS A 92 4.57 10.86 13.46
N ALA A 93 4.54 11.47 12.26
CA ALA A 93 3.37 11.47 11.38
C ALA A 93 3.03 10.04 10.89
N LEU A 94 4.04 9.23 10.57
CA LEU A 94 3.86 7.84 10.19
C LEU A 94 3.30 6.99 11.35
N LEU A 95 3.82 7.17 12.57
CA LEU A 95 3.32 6.49 13.77
C LEU A 95 1.88 6.88 14.11
N LEU A 96 1.55 8.17 14.00
CA LEU A 96 0.18 8.65 14.19
C LEU A 96 -0.76 8.12 13.10
N GLY A 97 -0.26 7.95 11.88
CA GLY A 97 -0.96 7.34 10.78
C GLY A 97 -1.29 5.86 11.06
N VAL A 98 -0.30 5.09 11.50
CA VAL A 98 -0.49 3.66 11.87
C VAL A 98 -1.48 3.52 13.03
N ALA A 99 -1.39 4.38 14.04
CA ALA A 99 -2.36 4.42 15.14
C ALA A 99 -3.77 4.74 14.64
N GLY A 100 -3.91 5.65 13.67
CA GLY A 100 -5.18 5.97 13.02
C GLY A 100 -5.78 4.78 12.26
N VAL A 101 -4.97 3.98 11.55
CA VAL A 101 -5.42 2.73 10.91
C VAL A 101 -5.93 1.73 11.94
N ALA A 102 -5.22 1.56 13.04
CA ALA A 102 -5.63 0.64 14.11
C ALA A 102 -6.97 1.06 14.73
N ILE A 103 -7.20 2.35 14.90
CA ILE A 103 -8.45 2.91 15.41
C ILE A 103 -9.59 2.73 14.39
N LEU A 104 -9.33 3.00 13.09
CA LEU A 104 -10.31 2.80 12.03
C LEU A 104 -10.67 1.33 11.84
N SER A 105 -9.70 0.42 11.91
CA SER A 105 -9.97 -1.02 11.80
C SER A 105 -10.80 -1.54 13.00
N SER A 106 -10.56 -1.04 14.20
CA SER A 106 -11.38 -1.38 15.37
C SER A 106 -12.80 -0.81 15.27
N ALA A 107 -12.97 0.34 14.62
CA ALA A 107 -14.27 0.96 14.41
C ALA A 107 -15.14 0.22 13.38
N VAL A 108 -14.53 -0.38 12.36
CA VAL A 108 -15.23 -1.20 11.36
C VAL A 108 -15.78 -2.50 11.95
N THR A 109 -15.11 -3.03 12.99
CA THR A 109 -15.52 -4.27 13.66
C THR A 109 -16.57 -4.06 14.76
N SER A 110 -16.71 -2.85 15.29
CA SER A 110 -17.73 -2.51 16.26
C SER A 110 -18.87 -1.75 15.56
N SER A 111 -20.11 -2.22 15.70
CA SER A 111 -21.34 -1.65 15.13
C SER A 111 -21.67 -0.21 15.60
N GLY A 112 -20.66 0.55 16.00
CA GLY A 112 -20.73 1.94 16.41
C GLY A 112 -20.67 2.91 15.24
N ASN A 113 -21.26 4.09 15.41
CA ASN A 113 -21.27 5.18 14.43
C ASN A 113 -19.86 5.50 13.90
N ILE A 114 -19.53 5.02 12.71
CA ILE A 114 -18.26 5.28 11.99
C ILE A 114 -17.93 6.79 11.98
N LEU A 115 -18.95 7.64 11.84
CA LEU A 115 -18.80 9.10 11.87
C LEU A 115 -18.21 9.57 13.21
N VAL A 116 -18.65 9.02 14.34
CA VAL A 116 -18.13 9.39 15.67
C VAL A 116 -16.67 9.02 15.81
N TYR A 117 -16.25 7.86 15.29
CA TYR A 117 -14.85 7.44 15.33
C TYR A 117 -13.96 8.28 14.41
N ILE A 118 -14.43 8.62 13.20
CA ILE A 118 -13.69 9.48 12.27
C ILE A 118 -13.56 10.88 12.84
N LEU A 119 -14.64 11.48 13.34
CA LEU A 119 -14.63 12.80 13.96
C LEU A 119 -13.83 12.81 15.26
N GLY A 120 -13.93 11.74 16.07
CA GLY A 120 -13.12 11.57 17.28
C GLY A 120 -11.63 11.47 16.97
N THR A 121 -11.26 10.67 15.96
CA THR A 121 -9.87 10.55 15.50
C THR A 121 -9.36 11.87 14.93
N ALA A 122 -10.17 12.57 14.12
CA ALA A 122 -9.84 13.88 13.58
C ALA A 122 -9.66 14.92 14.71
N GLY A 123 -10.55 14.90 15.70
CA GLY A 123 -10.45 15.77 16.88
C GLY A 123 -9.19 15.51 17.70
N LEU A 124 -8.87 14.25 17.96
CA LEU A 124 -7.65 13.85 18.67
C LEU A 124 -6.37 14.27 17.93
N LEU A 125 -6.31 13.99 16.61
CA LEU A 125 -5.18 14.42 15.78
C LEU A 125 -5.07 15.94 15.72
N GLY A 126 -6.21 16.64 15.65
CA GLY A 126 -6.26 18.11 15.74
C GLY A 126 -5.70 18.63 17.06
N ALA A 127 -6.13 18.05 18.19
CA ALA A 127 -5.62 18.41 19.51
C ALA A 127 -4.12 18.11 19.65
N VAL A 128 -3.65 16.95 19.23
CA VAL A 128 -2.22 16.59 19.24
C VAL A 128 -1.40 17.55 18.37
N SER A 129 -1.98 18.05 17.27
CA SER A 129 -1.30 19.01 16.39
C SER A 129 -0.92 20.31 17.09
N ALA A 130 -1.69 20.73 18.11
CA ALA A 130 -1.43 21.95 18.87
C ALA A 130 -0.08 21.92 19.61
N PHE A 131 0.38 20.72 19.99
CA PHE A 131 1.65 20.49 20.69
C PHE A 131 2.81 20.21 19.73
N CYS A 132 2.57 20.23 18.42
CA CYS A 132 3.59 19.93 17.43
C CYS A 132 4.27 21.19 16.89
N ARG A 133 5.51 21.03 16.38
CA ARG A 133 6.23 22.10 15.66
C ARG A 133 5.43 22.57 14.45
N PRO A 134 5.51 23.85 14.02
CA PRO A 134 4.69 24.43 12.96
C PRO A 134 4.66 23.63 11.66
N ALA A 135 5.80 23.11 11.20
CA ALA A 135 5.87 22.31 9.98
C ALA A 135 5.11 20.97 10.05
N ILE A 136 5.13 20.32 11.22
CA ILE A 136 4.40 19.07 11.49
C ILE A 136 2.92 19.38 11.67
N ARG A 137 2.61 20.44 12.38
CA ARG A 137 1.25 20.93 12.62
C ARG A 137 0.49 21.13 11.33
N HIS A 138 1.10 21.81 10.34
CA HIS A 138 0.46 22.03 9.04
C HIS A 138 0.11 20.70 8.33
N ARG A 139 0.99 19.71 8.35
CA ARG A 139 0.77 18.39 7.75
C ARG A 139 -0.35 17.62 8.44
N ILE A 140 -0.36 17.63 9.77
CA ILE A 140 -1.42 16.99 10.55
C ILE A 140 -2.76 17.68 10.27
N LEU A 141 -2.82 19.00 10.25
CA LEU A 141 -4.04 19.75 9.94
C LEU A 141 -4.52 19.46 8.53
N GLN A 142 -3.64 19.38 7.54
CA GLN A 142 -4.01 19.00 6.17
C GLN A 142 -4.57 17.56 6.14
N LEU A 143 -3.92 16.60 6.78
CA LEU A 143 -4.41 15.23 6.88
C LEU A 143 -5.80 15.18 7.51
N VAL A 144 -5.98 15.84 8.66
CA VAL A 144 -7.26 15.92 9.38
C VAL A 144 -8.34 16.54 8.51
N CYS A 145 -8.06 17.65 7.86
CA CYS A 145 -9.01 18.35 6.98
C CYS A 145 -9.48 17.43 5.82
N HIS A 146 -8.54 16.82 5.11
CA HIS A 146 -8.89 15.98 3.97
C HIS A 146 -9.60 14.68 4.41
N LEU A 147 -9.18 14.07 5.52
CA LEU A 147 -9.88 12.92 6.11
C LEU A 147 -11.30 13.28 6.53
N SER A 148 -11.51 14.42 7.19
CA SER A 148 -12.84 14.84 7.64
C SER A 148 -13.78 15.11 6.46
N ILE A 149 -13.28 15.76 5.41
CA ILE A 149 -14.06 16.03 4.20
C ILE A 149 -14.42 14.75 3.47
N ALA A 150 -13.46 13.85 3.30
CA ALA A 150 -13.70 12.55 2.66
C ALA A 150 -14.66 11.70 3.49
N ALA A 151 -14.51 11.69 4.82
CA ALA A 151 -15.41 11.00 5.72
C ALA A 151 -16.85 11.55 5.67
N LEU A 152 -16.98 12.87 5.61
CA LEU A 152 -18.30 13.49 5.46
C LEU A 152 -18.95 13.10 4.13
N SER A 153 -18.21 13.21 3.02
CA SER A 153 -18.68 12.84 1.68
C SER A 153 -19.09 11.36 1.63
N HIS A 154 -18.27 10.49 2.20
CA HIS A 154 -18.52 9.07 2.35
C HIS A 154 -19.81 8.81 3.13
N THR A 155 -19.94 9.41 4.30
CA THR A 155 -21.08 9.20 5.20
C THR A 155 -22.39 9.73 4.61
N VAL A 156 -22.38 10.92 4.00
CA VAL A 156 -23.56 11.49 3.34
C VAL A 156 -24.09 10.56 2.26
N LEU A 157 -23.20 9.97 1.46
CA LEU A 157 -23.58 9.05 0.40
C LEU A 157 -24.05 7.69 0.93
N LEU A 158 -23.35 7.14 1.93
CA LEU A 158 -23.60 5.79 2.46
C LEU A 158 -24.77 5.78 3.47
N TRP A 159 -25.14 6.91 4.05
CA TRP A 159 -26.14 6.99 5.12
C TRP A 159 -27.49 6.34 4.80
N PRO A 160 -28.12 6.54 3.62
CA PRO A 160 -29.38 5.88 3.30
C PRO A 160 -29.26 4.36 3.32
N TYR A 161 -28.11 3.84 2.85
CA TYR A 161 -27.83 2.41 2.85
C TYR A 161 -27.61 1.86 4.27
N LEU A 162 -26.81 2.55 5.08
CA LEU A 162 -26.52 2.09 6.46
C LEU A 162 -27.75 2.12 7.37
N ARG A 163 -28.69 3.06 7.12
CA ARG A 163 -29.92 3.16 7.91
C ARG A 163 -30.81 1.93 7.78
N ASP A 164 -30.84 1.33 6.59
CA ASP A 164 -31.77 0.27 6.24
C ASP A 164 -31.11 -1.14 6.26
N THR A 165 -29.77 -1.19 6.35
CA THR A 165 -29.05 -2.47 6.41
C THR A 165 -28.94 -2.99 7.85
N GLN A 166 -29.28 -4.27 8.04
CA GLN A 166 -29.04 -4.97 9.30
C GLN A 166 -27.52 -5.22 9.48
N ASN A 167 -27.06 -5.17 10.72
CA ASN A 167 -25.66 -5.41 11.07
C ASN A 167 -25.16 -6.75 10.52
N PHE A 168 -24.17 -6.69 9.62
CA PHE A 168 -23.45 -7.88 9.19
C PHE A 168 -22.49 -8.31 10.30
N ASN A 169 -22.90 -9.30 11.10
CA ASN A 169 -21.98 -9.96 12.03
C ASN A 169 -21.03 -10.86 11.25
N VAL A 170 -19.92 -10.28 10.78
CA VAL A 170 -18.87 -11.03 10.11
C VAL A 170 -17.86 -11.48 11.16
N GLY A 171 -17.99 -12.70 11.63
CA GLY A 171 -16.96 -13.31 12.46
C GLY A 171 -15.74 -13.65 11.62
N ILE A 172 -14.56 -13.49 12.23
CA ILE A 172 -13.27 -13.86 11.64
C ILE A 172 -12.71 -15.04 12.45
N HIS A 173 -12.29 -16.10 11.77
CA HIS A 173 -11.68 -17.28 12.36
C HIS A 173 -10.26 -17.47 11.82
N ARG A 174 -9.46 -18.26 12.53
CA ARG A 174 -8.17 -18.71 12.02
C ARG A 174 -8.40 -19.65 10.83
N ALA A 175 -7.63 -19.46 9.77
CA ALA A 175 -7.64 -20.38 8.61
C ALA A 175 -7.19 -21.78 9.06
N GLN A 176 -7.99 -22.79 8.70
CA GLN A 176 -7.66 -24.19 8.94
C GLN A 176 -6.84 -24.80 7.79
N TRP A 177 -6.94 -24.17 6.60
CA TRP A 177 -6.30 -24.61 5.37
C TRP A 177 -5.42 -23.51 4.81
N THR A 178 -4.28 -23.88 4.26
CA THR A 178 -3.34 -22.99 3.60
C THR A 178 -3.18 -23.36 2.13
N SER A 179 -2.71 -22.45 1.29
CA SER A 179 -2.46 -22.73 -0.11
C SER A 179 -1.20 -23.58 -0.28
N PRO A 180 -1.24 -24.69 -1.04
CA PRO A 180 -0.03 -25.35 -1.52
C PRO A 180 0.85 -24.33 -2.27
N LEU A 181 2.17 -24.45 -2.12
CA LEU A 181 3.11 -23.49 -2.69
C LEU A 181 3.07 -23.44 -4.22
N ASP A 182 2.93 -24.59 -4.85
CA ASP A 182 2.82 -24.74 -6.31
C ASP A 182 1.57 -24.04 -6.86
N ASP A 183 0.41 -24.25 -6.23
CA ASP A 183 -0.84 -23.55 -6.57
C ASP A 183 -0.70 -22.05 -6.35
N PHE A 184 -0.12 -21.63 -5.23
CA PHE A 184 0.09 -20.22 -4.93
C PHE A 184 1.01 -19.57 -5.96
N LEU A 185 2.13 -20.20 -6.31
CA LEU A 185 3.06 -19.68 -7.31
C LEU A 185 2.51 -19.72 -8.73
N SER A 186 1.67 -20.70 -9.08
CA SER A 186 1.01 -20.73 -10.38
C SER A 186 0.09 -19.52 -10.60
N HIS A 187 -0.58 -19.04 -9.54
CA HIS A 187 -1.45 -17.87 -9.59
C HIS A 187 -0.69 -16.54 -9.48
N TRP A 188 0.30 -16.46 -8.62
CA TRP A 188 0.91 -15.20 -8.21
C TRP A 188 2.37 -15.03 -8.67
N GLY A 189 3.02 -16.10 -9.12
CA GLY A 189 4.47 -16.11 -9.39
C GLY A 189 4.95 -15.02 -10.32
N VAL A 190 4.20 -14.70 -11.38
CA VAL A 190 4.54 -13.62 -12.33
C VAL A 190 4.54 -12.26 -11.62
N PHE A 191 3.50 -11.96 -10.85
CA PHE A 191 3.41 -10.68 -10.10
C PHE A 191 4.49 -10.58 -9.02
N LEU A 192 4.74 -11.68 -8.30
CA LEU A 192 5.80 -11.76 -7.30
C LEU A 192 7.17 -11.51 -7.93
N GLY A 193 7.45 -12.15 -9.07
CA GLY A 193 8.69 -11.97 -9.82
C GLY A 193 8.90 -10.50 -10.22
N ILE A 194 7.88 -9.88 -10.81
CA ILE A 194 7.93 -8.46 -11.20
C ILE A 194 8.16 -7.57 -9.98
N ALA A 195 7.44 -7.80 -8.87
CA ALA A 195 7.57 -7.01 -7.65
C ALA A 195 8.99 -7.09 -7.07
N PHE A 196 9.56 -8.29 -6.93
CA PHE A 196 10.90 -8.44 -6.36
C PHE A 196 12.00 -7.91 -7.28
N ILE A 197 11.86 -8.04 -8.61
CA ILE A 197 12.77 -7.39 -9.56
C ILE A 197 12.69 -5.86 -9.41
N PHE A 198 11.49 -5.29 -9.33
CA PHE A 198 11.28 -3.86 -9.10
C PHE A 198 11.92 -3.39 -7.78
N PHE A 199 11.74 -4.12 -6.69
CA PHE A 199 12.39 -3.82 -5.41
C PHE A 199 13.92 -3.85 -5.50
N GLY A 200 14.45 -4.81 -6.24
CA GLY A 200 15.89 -4.89 -6.55
C GLY A 200 16.37 -3.67 -7.32
N VAL A 201 15.64 -3.25 -8.36
CA VAL A 201 15.97 -2.06 -9.17
C VAL A 201 15.97 -0.80 -8.31
N ILE A 202 14.93 -0.55 -7.51
CA ILE A 202 14.91 0.61 -6.60
C ILE A 202 16.09 0.57 -5.64
N SER A 203 16.42 -0.59 -5.08
CA SER A 203 17.56 -0.74 -4.17
C SER A 203 18.89 -0.44 -4.87
N LEU A 204 19.04 -0.78 -6.15
CA LEU A 204 20.22 -0.45 -6.96
C LEU A 204 20.30 1.06 -7.27
N GLU A 205 19.18 1.71 -7.58
CA GLU A 205 19.11 3.16 -7.77
C GLU A 205 19.52 3.91 -6.50
N GLN A 206 19.01 3.48 -5.34
CA GLN A 206 19.40 4.03 -4.04
C GLN A 206 20.92 3.94 -3.83
N ARG A 207 21.53 2.79 -4.13
CA ARG A 207 22.98 2.62 -4.03
C ARG A 207 23.74 3.55 -4.98
N ARG A 208 23.23 3.80 -6.19
CA ARG A 208 23.85 4.72 -7.16
C ARG A 208 23.77 6.16 -6.69
N GLU A 209 22.65 6.60 -6.14
CA GLU A 209 22.48 7.94 -5.57
C GLU A 209 23.46 8.17 -4.40
N HIS A 210 23.55 7.23 -3.46
CA HIS A 210 24.50 7.34 -2.35
C HIS A 210 25.98 7.37 -2.79
N ARG A 211 26.35 6.62 -3.83
CA ARG A 211 27.71 6.66 -4.38
C ARG A 211 28.08 8.02 -4.98
N LYS A 212 27.12 8.77 -5.52
CA LYS A 212 27.38 10.13 -6.03
C LYS A 212 27.72 11.14 -4.93
N TYR A 213 27.23 10.89 -3.71
CA TYR A 213 27.39 11.82 -2.58
C TYR A 213 28.42 11.36 -1.53
N SER A 214 28.99 10.16 -1.64
CA SER A 214 29.97 9.64 -0.68
C SER A 214 31.02 8.79 -1.40
N ILE A 215 32.28 9.20 -1.30
CA ILE A 215 33.44 8.48 -1.83
C ILE A 215 33.78 7.23 -1.00
N THR A 216 33.11 7.00 0.13
CA THR A 216 33.48 5.93 1.07
C THR A 216 32.43 4.81 1.09
N VAL A 217 32.88 3.68 0.65
CA VAL A 217 32.28 2.36 0.57
C VAL A 217 31.78 1.88 1.94
N HIS A 218 30.50 1.57 2.06
CA HIS A 218 29.87 0.51 2.89
C HIS A 218 28.36 0.70 2.93
N VAL A 219 27.67 0.35 1.82
CA VAL A 219 26.25 0.75 1.61
C VAL A 219 25.27 -0.07 2.47
N LEU A 220 25.50 -1.37 2.66
CA LEU A 220 24.64 -2.18 3.52
C LEU A 220 24.69 -1.75 5.00
N PRO A 221 25.88 -1.54 5.59
CA PRO A 221 25.97 -1.07 6.98
C PRO A 221 25.32 0.30 7.21
N GLU A 222 25.28 1.17 6.21
CA GLU A 222 24.78 2.53 6.38
C GLU A 222 23.26 2.63 6.28
N ILE A 223 22.61 1.84 5.42
CA ILE A 223 21.15 1.66 5.43
C ILE A 223 20.72 1.07 6.78
N PHE A 224 21.44 0.06 7.28
CA PHE A 224 21.19 -0.53 8.58
C PHE A 224 21.47 0.43 9.74
N ARG A 225 22.53 1.25 9.66
CA ARG A 225 22.93 2.17 10.73
C ARG A 225 22.05 3.41 10.82
N ARG A 226 21.61 3.96 9.67
CA ARG A 226 20.86 5.22 9.61
C ARG A 226 19.34 5.03 9.73
N ASN A 227 18.83 3.89 9.33
CA ASN A 227 17.40 3.59 9.44
C ASN A 227 17.10 2.70 10.65
N ARG A 228 16.58 3.32 11.73
CA ARG A 228 16.21 2.60 12.95
C ARG A 228 15.22 1.46 12.70
N LEU A 229 14.24 1.67 11.75
CA LEU A 229 13.29 0.63 11.38
C LEU A 229 14.00 -0.58 10.77
N VAL A 230 14.93 -0.40 9.83
CA VAL A 230 15.69 -1.51 9.23
C VAL A 230 16.55 -2.22 10.28
N LYS A 231 17.16 -1.47 11.21
CA LYS A 231 18.00 -2.04 12.28
C LYS A 231 17.22 -2.97 13.21
N PHE A 232 15.97 -2.63 13.51
CA PHE A 232 15.12 -3.46 14.38
C PHE A 232 14.27 -4.46 13.60
N SER A 233 13.89 -4.14 12.37
CA SER A 233 13.01 -4.96 11.57
C SER A 233 13.71 -6.20 10.97
N MET A 234 15.01 -6.13 10.64
CA MET A 234 15.73 -7.32 10.16
C MET A 234 15.82 -8.42 11.22
N PRO A 235 16.28 -8.15 12.46
CA PRO A 235 16.21 -9.15 13.53
C PRO A 235 14.78 -9.61 13.81
N ALA A 236 13.82 -8.69 13.86
CA ALA A 236 12.41 -9.03 14.06
C ALA A 236 11.87 -9.88 12.93
N PHE A 237 12.28 -9.64 11.69
CA PHE A 237 11.93 -10.46 10.54
C PHE A 237 12.55 -11.86 10.60
N CYS A 238 13.82 -11.97 10.95
CA CYS A 238 14.49 -13.26 11.12
C CYS A 238 13.85 -14.07 12.26
N ILE A 239 13.59 -13.42 13.39
CA ILE A 239 12.91 -14.05 14.53
C ILE A 239 11.46 -14.42 14.14
N GLY A 240 10.74 -13.49 13.48
CA GLY A 240 9.39 -13.74 12.99
C GLY A 240 9.35 -14.90 11.99
N GLY A 241 10.28 -14.96 11.04
CA GLY A 241 10.42 -16.06 10.10
C GLY A 241 10.69 -17.39 10.80
N LEU A 242 11.56 -17.40 11.80
CA LEU A 242 11.83 -18.59 12.62
C LEU A 242 10.58 -19.03 13.40
N VAL A 243 9.86 -18.07 14.01
CA VAL A 243 8.60 -18.33 14.72
C VAL A 243 7.54 -18.87 13.76
N LEU A 244 7.42 -18.32 12.56
CA LEU A 244 6.49 -18.80 11.53
C LEU A 244 6.84 -20.23 11.08
N CYS A 245 8.12 -20.54 10.92
CA CYS A 245 8.56 -21.92 10.63
C CYS A 245 8.23 -22.88 11.78
N LEU A 246 8.46 -22.46 13.04
CA LEU A 246 8.15 -23.25 14.23
C LEU A 246 6.65 -23.45 14.46
N LEU A 247 5.82 -22.54 13.96
CA LEU A 247 4.34 -22.58 14.03
C LEU A 247 3.70 -23.28 12.83
N GLU A 248 4.49 -23.90 11.95
CA GLU A 248 4.03 -24.57 10.72
C GLU A 248 3.15 -23.67 9.85
N VAL A 249 3.50 -22.37 9.78
CA VAL A 249 2.76 -21.42 8.97
C VAL A 249 3.09 -21.59 7.49
N SER A 250 2.08 -21.45 6.64
CA SER A 250 2.15 -21.55 5.19
C SER A 250 3.36 -20.80 4.58
N THR A 251 4.08 -21.45 3.67
CA THR A 251 5.16 -20.82 2.89
C THR A 251 4.63 -19.67 2.05
N ALA A 252 3.39 -19.75 1.56
CA ALA A 252 2.70 -18.69 0.84
C ALA A 252 2.56 -17.43 1.73
N PHE A 253 2.18 -17.59 2.99
CA PHE A 253 2.14 -16.50 3.95
C PHE A 253 3.52 -15.90 4.20
N ALA A 254 4.56 -16.71 4.35
CA ALA A 254 5.92 -16.22 4.55
C ALA A 254 6.41 -15.35 3.38
N ILE A 255 6.10 -15.72 2.13
CA ILE A 255 6.42 -14.94 0.94
C ILE A 255 5.67 -13.60 0.95
N THR A 256 4.39 -13.61 1.28
CA THR A 256 3.58 -12.39 1.30
C THR A 256 4.01 -11.42 2.39
N ILE A 257 4.28 -11.90 3.60
CA ILE A 257 4.76 -11.04 4.70
C ILE A 257 6.14 -10.46 4.39
N PHE A 258 7.00 -11.20 3.69
CA PHE A 258 8.27 -10.67 3.19
C PHE A 258 8.06 -9.54 2.17
N GLY A 259 7.12 -9.72 1.25
CA GLY A 259 6.73 -8.68 0.28
C GLY A 259 6.18 -7.42 0.96
N VAL A 260 5.32 -7.57 1.96
CA VAL A 260 4.82 -6.46 2.80
C VAL A 260 5.97 -5.71 3.46
N PHE A 261 6.90 -6.45 4.07
CA PHE A 261 8.04 -5.87 4.75
C PHE A 261 8.98 -5.09 3.81
N CYS A 262 9.32 -5.67 2.66
CA CYS A 262 10.11 -4.97 1.64
C CYS A 262 9.42 -3.70 1.16
N SER A 263 8.10 -3.76 0.93
CA SER A 263 7.30 -2.61 0.50
C SER A 263 7.31 -1.50 1.56
N LEU A 264 7.17 -1.82 2.84
CA LEU A 264 7.20 -0.83 3.92
C LEU A 264 8.57 -0.12 4.01
N ILE A 265 9.67 -0.86 3.90
CA ILE A 265 11.02 -0.27 3.91
C ILE A 265 11.22 0.68 2.73
N LEU A 266 10.81 0.26 1.54
CA LEU A 266 10.97 1.08 0.33
C LEU A 266 10.04 2.29 0.34
N ALA A 267 8.81 2.15 0.83
CA ALA A 267 7.89 3.27 1.00
C ALA A 267 8.44 4.32 1.98
N GLU A 268 8.97 3.87 3.12
CA GLU A 268 9.61 4.76 4.09
C GLU A 268 10.79 5.50 3.46
N TYR A 269 11.65 4.79 2.73
CA TYR A 269 12.78 5.41 2.05
C TYR A 269 12.32 6.46 1.05
N GLU A 270 11.35 6.15 0.17
CA GLU A 270 10.86 7.08 -0.83
C GLU A 270 10.19 8.31 -0.20
N CYS A 271 9.44 8.14 0.89
CA CYS A 271 8.86 9.25 1.65
C CYS A 271 9.89 10.18 2.31
N ARG A 272 11.11 9.69 2.58
CA ARG A 272 12.20 10.49 3.18
C ARG A 272 13.01 11.27 2.17
N ARG A 273 12.84 11.03 0.88
CA ARG A 273 13.53 11.79 -0.16
C ARG A 273 13.12 13.26 -0.13
N THR A 274 14.03 14.14 -0.48
CA THR A 274 13.74 15.59 -0.65
C THR A 274 12.66 15.79 -1.71
N GLU A 275 12.74 15.00 -2.79
CA GLU A 275 11.77 14.96 -3.87
C GLU A 275 11.25 13.53 -4.06
N PRO A 276 10.17 13.13 -3.35
CA PRO A 276 9.60 11.81 -3.50
C PRO A 276 9.07 11.59 -4.93
N ASN A 277 9.32 10.42 -5.49
CA ASN A 277 8.71 10.04 -6.76
C ASN A 277 7.34 9.39 -6.50
N VAL A 278 6.27 10.13 -6.84
CA VAL A 278 4.88 9.68 -6.59
C VAL A 278 4.57 8.37 -7.32
N GLY A 279 5.07 8.19 -8.55
CA GLY A 279 4.86 6.95 -9.29
C GLY A 279 5.50 5.74 -8.62
N LYS A 280 6.77 5.86 -8.19
CA LYS A 280 7.46 4.79 -7.43
C LYS A 280 6.74 4.49 -6.11
N LEU A 281 6.40 5.54 -5.35
CA LEU A 281 5.71 5.39 -4.08
C LEU A 281 4.36 4.70 -4.25
N PHE A 282 3.58 5.12 -5.24
CA PHE A 282 2.29 4.51 -5.56
C PHE A 282 2.45 3.03 -5.93
N THR A 283 3.42 2.69 -6.77
CA THR A 283 3.72 1.30 -7.14
C THR A 283 4.08 0.43 -5.93
N ILE A 284 4.93 0.94 -5.04
CA ILE A 284 5.31 0.26 -3.80
C ILE A 284 4.07 0.00 -2.93
N ILE A 285 3.15 0.97 -2.83
CA ILE A 285 1.90 0.82 -2.07
C ILE A 285 0.95 -0.18 -2.72
N MET A 286 0.90 -0.24 -4.05
CA MET A 286 0.13 -1.28 -4.75
C MET A 286 0.65 -2.68 -4.42
N PHE A 287 1.96 -2.88 -4.40
CA PHE A 287 2.54 -4.14 -3.98
C PHE A 287 2.29 -4.41 -2.48
N LEU A 288 2.41 -3.41 -1.62
CA LEU A 288 2.08 -3.54 -0.20
C LEU A 288 0.66 -4.07 0.01
N PHE A 289 -0.33 -3.43 -0.63
CA PHE A 289 -1.73 -3.86 -0.54
C PHE A 289 -1.93 -5.24 -1.16
N GLY A 290 -1.34 -5.48 -2.33
CA GLY A 290 -1.41 -6.76 -3.01
C GLY A 290 -0.92 -7.91 -2.10
N PHE A 291 0.29 -7.79 -1.56
CA PHE A 291 0.85 -8.80 -0.65
C PHE A 291 0.01 -8.98 0.62
N ALA A 292 -0.45 -7.89 1.24
CA ALA A 292 -1.27 -7.95 2.45
C ALA A 292 -2.60 -8.67 2.20
N VAL A 293 -3.25 -8.36 1.08
CA VAL A 293 -4.57 -8.91 0.74
C VAL A 293 -4.49 -10.37 0.30
N ILE A 294 -3.48 -10.77 -0.51
CA ILE A 294 -3.34 -12.18 -0.89
C ILE A 294 -2.83 -13.06 0.24
N GLY A 295 -2.09 -12.49 1.21
CA GLY A 295 -1.61 -13.20 2.39
C GLY A 295 -2.67 -13.34 3.49
N GLY A 296 -3.67 -12.46 3.53
CA GLY A 296 -4.73 -12.49 4.55
C GLY A 296 -5.43 -13.84 4.67
N PRO A 297 -5.94 -14.44 3.57
CA PRO A 297 -6.60 -15.74 3.58
C PRO A 297 -5.75 -16.92 4.04
N GLU A 298 -4.43 -16.75 4.12
CA GLU A 298 -3.53 -17.80 4.65
C GLU A 298 -3.60 -17.92 6.18
N ILE A 299 -4.11 -16.89 6.87
CA ILE A 299 -4.19 -16.85 8.34
C ILE A 299 -5.61 -16.66 8.86
N ILE A 300 -6.50 -16.05 8.09
CA ILE A 300 -7.88 -15.75 8.51
C ILE A 300 -8.89 -16.26 7.49
N THR A 301 -10.06 -16.68 7.99
CA THR A 301 -11.26 -17.00 7.23
C THR A 301 -12.46 -16.29 7.83
N ILE A 302 -13.50 -16.15 7.02
CA ILE A 302 -14.76 -15.50 7.40
C ILE A 302 -15.72 -16.57 7.93
N ASN A 303 -16.63 -16.17 8.84
CA ASN A 303 -17.71 -17.04 9.31
C ASN A 303 -18.52 -17.60 8.15
N ASN A 304 -18.95 -18.84 8.31
CA ASN A 304 -19.77 -19.57 7.33
C ASN A 304 -19.12 -19.73 5.97
N ASP A 305 -17.78 -19.72 5.91
CA ASP A 305 -17.04 -20.01 4.68
C ASP A 305 -16.93 -21.53 4.47
N VAL A 306 -17.03 -21.94 3.20
CA VAL A 306 -16.81 -23.34 2.83
C VAL A 306 -15.30 -23.50 2.59
N ALA A 307 -14.60 -24.10 3.55
CA ALA A 307 -13.16 -24.36 3.51
C ALA A 307 -12.30 -23.16 3.08
N ARG A 308 -12.67 -21.93 3.40
CA ARG A 308 -12.09 -20.63 2.98
C ARG A 308 -12.30 -20.20 1.51
N MET A 309 -13.08 -20.91 0.72
CA MET A 309 -13.27 -20.59 -0.70
C MET A 309 -13.76 -19.15 -0.93
N ASN A 310 -14.79 -18.72 -0.18
CA ASN A 310 -15.32 -17.36 -0.28
C ASN A 310 -14.31 -16.30 0.16
N THR A 311 -13.53 -16.58 1.21
CA THR A 311 -12.47 -15.67 1.69
C THR A 311 -11.42 -15.49 0.60
N VAL A 312 -10.89 -16.59 0.07
CA VAL A 312 -9.91 -16.56 -1.02
C VAL A 312 -10.45 -15.79 -2.23
N PHE A 313 -11.64 -16.13 -2.71
CA PHE A 313 -12.25 -15.49 -3.87
C PHE A 313 -12.37 -13.96 -3.69
N LYS A 314 -12.85 -13.51 -2.53
CA LYS A 314 -13.09 -12.09 -2.25
C LYS A 314 -11.80 -11.28 -2.13
N PHE A 315 -10.81 -11.81 -1.42
CA PHE A 315 -9.55 -11.11 -1.20
C PHE A 315 -8.59 -11.24 -2.38
N TRP A 316 -8.52 -12.40 -3.01
CA TRP A 316 -7.59 -12.61 -4.13
C TRP A 316 -7.95 -11.77 -5.36
N LEU A 317 -9.24 -11.51 -5.60
CA LEU A 317 -9.65 -10.63 -6.68
C LEU A 317 -9.15 -9.18 -6.48
N GLN A 318 -9.22 -8.67 -5.24
CA GLN A 318 -8.65 -7.37 -4.89
C GLN A 318 -7.11 -7.40 -5.00
N GLY A 319 -6.48 -8.46 -4.49
CA GLY A 319 -5.04 -8.66 -4.62
C GLY A 319 -4.57 -8.64 -6.07
N TRP A 320 -5.34 -9.29 -6.96
CA TRP A 320 -5.08 -9.27 -8.39
C TRP A 320 -5.08 -7.85 -8.97
N LEU A 321 -6.06 -7.04 -8.61
CA LEU A 321 -6.14 -5.64 -9.07
C LEU A 321 -4.92 -4.83 -8.62
N PHE A 322 -4.53 -4.92 -7.35
CA PHE A 322 -3.37 -4.20 -6.82
C PHE A 322 -2.07 -4.64 -7.49
N LEU A 323 -1.85 -5.95 -7.57
CA LEU A 323 -0.63 -6.51 -8.16
C LEU A 323 -0.55 -6.23 -9.66
N ALA A 324 -1.67 -6.26 -10.40
CA ALA A 324 -1.70 -5.95 -11.83
C ALA A 324 -1.34 -4.48 -12.08
N ILE A 325 -1.97 -3.53 -11.35
CA ILE A 325 -1.65 -2.10 -11.46
C ILE A 325 -0.19 -1.84 -11.06
N GLY A 326 0.25 -2.39 -9.93
CA GLY A 326 1.64 -2.26 -9.48
C GLY A 326 2.63 -2.82 -10.49
N SER A 327 2.34 -3.98 -11.08
CA SER A 327 3.19 -4.61 -12.08
C SER A 327 3.29 -3.82 -13.38
N ALA A 328 2.22 -3.19 -13.84
CA ALA A 328 2.23 -2.35 -15.05
C ALA A 328 3.22 -1.18 -14.89
N PHE A 329 3.15 -0.46 -13.76
CA PHE A 329 4.11 0.61 -13.46
C PHE A 329 5.53 0.08 -13.25
N ALA A 330 5.68 -1.05 -12.55
CA ALA A 330 6.97 -1.64 -12.26
C ALA A 330 7.71 -2.06 -13.54
N VAL A 331 7.03 -2.70 -14.49
CA VAL A 331 7.61 -3.11 -15.79
C VAL A 331 8.12 -1.90 -16.56
N HIS A 332 7.33 -0.82 -16.63
CA HIS A 332 7.76 0.43 -17.25
C HIS A 332 9.05 0.98 -16.60
N HIS A 333 9.06 1.05 -15.27
CA HIS A 333 10.21 1.56 -14.53
C HIS A 333 11.46 0.69 -14.67
N ILE A 334 11.31 -0.63 -14.62
CA ILE A 334 12.40 -1.59 -14.87
C ILE A 334 12.97 -1.39 -16.27
N TRP A 335 12.10 -1.21 -17.26
CA TRP A 335 12.52 -0.99 -18.65
C TRP A 335 13.34 0.29 -18.81
N ASP A 336 12.91 1.40 -18.22
CA ASP A 336 13.63 2.65 -18.26
C ASP A 336 14.99 2.54 -17.56
N PHE A 337 15.06 1.89 -16.41
CA PHE A 337 16.32 1.62 -15.72
C PHE A 337 17.32 0.83 -16.58
N ILE A 338 16.84 -0.18 -17.32
CA ILE A 338 17.67 -0.98 -18.23
C ILE A 338 18.22 -0.10 -19.36
N LYS A 339 17.36 0.73 -19.99
CA LYS A 339 17.78 1.66 -21.06
C LYS A 339 18.84 2.66 -20.60
N GLU A 340 18.64 3.29 -19.45
CA GLU A 340 19.60 4.23 -18.88
C GLU A 340 20.96 3.57 -18.59
N THR A 341 20.92 2.35 -18.06
CA THR A 341 22.13 1.59 -17.76
C THR A 341 22.91 1.23 -19.03
N GLN A 342 22.23 0.89 -20.12
CA GLN A 342 22.86 0.60 -21.40
C GLN A 342 23.47 1.86 -22.04
N THR A 343 22.76 2.99 -21.97
CA THR A 343 23.25 4.27 -22.51
C THR A 343 24.47 4.78 -21.74
N SER A 344 24.49 4.61 -20.43
CA SER A 344 25.65 4.95 -19.59
C SER A 344 26.87 4.08 -19.91
N LYS A 345 26.67 2.79 -20.17
CA LYS A 345 27.78 1.88 -20.58
C LYS A 345 28.32 2.17 -21.95
N LYS A 346 27.53 2.69 -22.90
CA LYS A 346 28.01 3.14 -24.21
C LYS A 346 28.95 4.35 -24.12
N LYS A 347 28.78 5.21 -23.11
CA LYS A 347 29.67 6.36 -22.85
C LYS A 347 31.00 5.97 -22.19
N THR A 348 31.02 4.86 -21.46
CA THR A 348 32.23 4.28 -20.86
C THR A 348 32.55 2.97 -21.59
N SER A 349 33.26 3.07 -22.69
CA SER A 349 33.65 1.91 -23.52
C SER A 349 34.54 0.95 -22.76
N VAL A 350 34.00 -0.06 -22.09
CA VAL A 350 34.63 -1.38 -21.87
C VAL A 350 33.50 -2.32 -21.34
N PHE A 351 33.30 -3.41 -22.03
CA PHE A 351 32.35 -4.54 -21.81
C PHE A 351 30.96 -4.42 -22.48
N ARG A 352 30.88 -4.98 -23.69
CA ARG A 352 29.65 -5.34 -24.40
C ARG A 352 29.05 -6.60 -23.80
N THR A 353 28.00 -6.49 -22.99
CA THR A 353 27.06 -7.58 -22.78
C THR A 353 25.83 -7.34 -23.66
N SER A 354 25.51 -8.30 -24.53
CA SER A 354 24.42 -8.18 -25.51
C SER A 354 23.04 -8.11 -24.83
N PRO A 355 22.08 -7.36 -25.40
CA PRO A 355 20.70 -7.25 -24.88
C PRO A 355 19.94 -8.58 -24.85
N GLN A 356 20.43 -9.60 -25.53
CA GLN A 356 19.77 -10.90 -25.67
C GLN A 356 19.65 -11.72 -24.36
N VAL A 357 20.44 -11.40 -23.34
CA VAL A 357 20.41 -12.11 -22.06
C VAL A 357 19.16 -11.77 -21.25
N VAL A 358 18.64 -10.54 -21.38
CA VAL A 358 17.48 -10.09 -20.58
C VAL A 358 16.17 -10.65 -21.13
N TRP A 359 16.06 -10.82 -22.46
CA TRP A 359 14.88 -11.41 -23.09
C TRP A 359 14.68 -12.90 -22.78
N ARG A 360 15.75 -13.62 -22.48
CA ARG A 360 15.66 -15.04 -22.11
C ARG A 360 15.00 -15.29 -20.74
N PHE A 361 14.91 -14.29 -19.87
CA PHE A 361 14.22 -14.37 -18.58
C PHE A 361 12.71 -14.11 -18.66
N PHE A 362 12.21 -13.51 -19.76
CA PHE A 362 10.79 -13.20 -19.92
C PHE A 362 10.04 -14.15 -20.87
N VAL A 363 10.73 -15.10 -21.51
CA VAL A 363 10.17 -16.02 -22.53
C VAL A 363 10.16 -17.46 -22.06
N LEU A 364 10.59 -17.76 -20.85
CA LEU A 364 10.37 -19.03 -20.14
C LEU A 364 9.29 -18.87 -19.09
#